data_b3ba00cf70584844334ce3dfd03a7941
#
_entry.id   b3ba00cf70584844334ce3dfd03a7941
#
_cell.length_a   1.000
_cell.length_b   1.000
_cell.length_c   1.000
_cell.angle_alpha   90.00
_cell.angle_beta   90.00
_cell.angle_gamma   90.00
#
_symmetry.space_group_name_H-M   'P 1'
#
loop_
_entity.id
_entity.type
_entity.pdbx_description
1 polymer ?
#
loop_
_entity_poly.entity_id
_entity_poly.type
_entity_poly.pdbx_seq_one_letter_code
_entity_poly.pdbx_strand_id
1 'polypeptide(L)'
;MSQEVLAVVAGEEITQAEFDAFLQGVPREQQPYLSNPQFREQCLEQLIALHMFAKNGEEMKLEETEEFKKLVESARRDILAQMAMRETLKDVVVSEEEIEAYYEANKQHFTKGDTVSAKHILTDSEEKCNSILESITTGEKEFETAAKEFSTCPSGAKGGDLGEFGRGQMVKEFEDAAFAAEIGHVVGPVKTQFGYHLIKVEKKNEATVSPLEEVKETIRRTLLQQKQNEAYNAKVEEMKKKYVK
;
A
#
# COMPACT_ATOMS: atom_id res chain seq x y z
N MET A 1 -40.58 1.36 15.43
CA MET A 1 -40.62 0.96 14.00
C MET A 1 -40.69 -0.56 14.02
N SER A 2 -41.77 -1.18 13.47
CA SER A 2 -41.84 -2.63 13.35
C SER A 2 -40.70 -3.08 12.43
N GLN A 3 -39.87 -3.97 12.94
CA GLN A 3 -38.85 -4.60 12.10
C GLN A 3 -39.60 -5.50 11.09
N GLU A 4 -39.23 -5.37 9.82
CA GLU A 4 -39.79 -6.22 8.77
C GLU A 4 -39.36 -7.67 9.04
N VAL A 5 -40.35 -8.59 9.15
CA VAL A 5 -40.13 -10.01 9.37
C VAL A 5 -40.04 -10.69 8.03
N LEU A 6 -38.91 -11.36 7.76
CA LEU A 6 -38.66 -12.07 6.50
C LEU A 6 -39.07 -13.53 6.55
N ALA A 7 -38.96 -14.18 7.70
CA ALA A 7 -39.36 -15.57 7.93
C ALA A 7 -39.63 -15.82 9.41
N VAL A 8 -40.29 -16.94 9.72
CA VAL A 8 -40.49 -17.42 11.10
C VAL A 8 -40.05 -18.88 11.17
N VAL A 9 -39.11 -19.19 12.04
CA VAL A 9 -38.58 -20.52 12.25
C VAL A 9 -38.83 -20.95 13.70
N ALA A 10 -39.62 -22.01 13.91
CA ALA A 10 -39.98 -22.54 15.22
C ALA A 10 -40.49 -21.49 16.22
N GLY A 11 -41.19 -20.45 15.70
CA GLY A 11 -41.73 -19.34 16.49
C GLY A 11 -40.81 -18.16 16.67
N GLU A 12 -39.58 -18.21 16.22
CA GLU A 12 -38.60 -17.10 16.20
C GLU A 12 -38.67 -16.36 14.87
N GLU A 13 -38.72 -15.03 14.96
CA GLU A 13 -38.76 -14.14 13.79
C GLU A 13 -37.37 -13.85 13.27
N ILE A 14 -37.13 -14.12 11.99
CA ILE A 14 -35.93 -13.65 11.26
C ILE A 14 -36.25 -12.28 10.68
N THR A 15 -35.59 -11.25 11.17
CA THR A 15 -35.85 -9.87 10.78
C THR A 15 -34.89 -9.40 9.67
N GLN A 16 -35.28 -8.31 8.95
CA GLN A 16 -34.41 -7.67 7.99
C GLN A 16 -33.07 -7.23 8.62
N ALA A 17 -33.09 -6.74 9.85
CA ALA A 17 -31.85 -6.32 10.54
C ALA A 17 -30.90 -7.49 10.79
N GLU A 18 -31.45 -8.67 11.15
CA GLU A 18 -30.64 -9.88 11.32
C GLU A 18 -30.09 -10.39 9.99
N PHE A 19 -30.90 -10.36 8.94
CA PHE A 19 -30.45 -10.72 7.61
C PHE A 19 -29.36 -9.77 7.11
N ASP A 20 -29.48 -8.47 7.31
CA ASP A 20 -28.44 -7.49 6.96
C ASP A 20 -27.14 -7.74 7.74
N ALA A 21 -27.22 -8.13 9.00
CA ALA A 21 -26.06 -8.53 9.79
C ALA A 21 -25.41 -9.83 9.25
N PHE A 22 -26.23 -10.82 8.84
CA PHE A 22 -25.75 -12.04 8.21
C PHE A 22 -25.00 -11.75 6.89
N LEU A 23 -25.52 -10.84 6.05
CA LEU A 23 -24.89 -10.45 4.79
C LEU A 23 -23.54 -9.78 4.98
N GLN A 24 -23.28 -9.12 6.12
CA GLN A 24 -21.96 -8.56 6.42
C GLN A 24 -20.89 -9.65 6.63
N GLY A 25 -21.29 -10.86 6.99
CA GLY A 25 -20.42 -12.03 7.13
C GLY A 25 -20.07 -12.74 5.81
N VAL A 26 -20.70 -12.35 4.69
CA VAL A 26 -20.46 -12.95 3.37
C VAL A 26 -19.02 -12.66 2.93
N PRO A 27 -18.26 -13.68 2.45
CA PRO A 27 -16.89 -13.52 1.99
C PRO A 27 -16.73 -12.42 0.94
N ARG A 28 -15.59 -11.70 0.96
CA ARG A 28 -15.34 -10.56 0.07
C ARG A 28 -15.51 -10.89 -1.40
N GLU A 29 -15.13 -12.08 -1.82
CA GLU A 29 -15.25 -12.56 -3.19
C GLU A 29 -16.72 -12.67 -3.65
N GLN A 30 -17.66 -12.85 -2.70
CA GLN A 30 -19.08 -12.97 -2.97
C GLN A 30 -19.87 -11.68 -2.77
N GLN A 31 -19.30 -10.68 -2.11
CA GLN A 31 -19.97 -9.40 -1.85
C GLN A 31 -20.51 -8.69 -3.12
N PRO A 32 -19.82 -8.73 -4.30
CA PRO A 32 -20.38 -8.15 -5.53
C PRO A 32 -21.72 -8.76 -5.96
N TYR A 33 -22.00 -10.01 -5.54
CA TYR A 33 -23.27 -10.69 -5.89
C TYR A 33 -24.44 -10.31 -4.98
N LEU A 34 -24.21 -9.57 -3.89
CA LEU A 34 -25.26 -9.12 -2.97
C LEU A 34 -26.30 -8.19 -3.63
N SER A 35 -25.99 -7.62 -4.79
CA SER A 35 -26.95 -6.85 -5.60
C SER A 35 -27.92 -7.78 -6.40
N ASN A 36 -27.60 -9.06 -6.54
CA ASN A 36 -28.44 -10.03 -7.26
C ASN A 36 -29.55 -10.55 -6.34
N PRO A 37 -30.85 -10.40 -6.70
CA PRO A 37 -31.97 -10.88 -5.88
C PRO A 37 -31.92 -12.38 -5.60
N GLN A 38 -31.54 -13.19 -6.58
CA GLN A 38 -31.47 -14.67 -6.42
C GLN A 38 -30.35 -15.06 -5.42
N PHE A 39 -29.22 -14.36 -5.44
CA PHE A 39 -28.16 -14.60 -4.47
C PHE A 39 -28.58 -14.18 -3.06
N ARG A 40 -29.31 -13.07 -2.92
CA ARG A 40 -29.87 -12.66 -1.62
C ARG A 40 -30.89 -13.66 -1.09
N GLU A 41 -31.71 -14.20 -1.96
CA GLU A 41 -32.69 -15.28 -1.60
C GLU A 41 -31.93 -16.53 -1.10
N GLN A 42 -30.87 -16.96 -1.77
CA GLN A 42 -30.01 -18.06 -1.30
C GLN A 42 -29.37 -17.76 0.07
N CYS A 43 -28.95 -16.54 0.31
CA CYS A 43 -28.42 -16.13 1.61
C CYS A 43 -29.50 -16.18 2.71
N LEU A 44 -30.74 -15.79 2.38
CA LEU A 44 -31.88 -15.90 3.32
C LEU A 44 -32.19 -17.34 3.65
N GLU A 45 -32.22 -18.22 2.65
CA GLU A 45 -32.42 -19.66 2.86
C GLU A 45 -31.31 -20.27 3.73
N GLN A 46 -30.07 -19.82 3.58
CA GLN A 46 -28.97 -20.25 4.47
C GLN A 46 -29.18 -19.79 5.91
N LEU A 47 -29.65 -18.55 6.12
CA LEU A 47 -29.98 -18.04 7.46
C LEU A 47 -31.11 -18.82 8.09
N ILE A 48 -32.19 -19.09 7.32
CA ILE A 48 -33.30 -19.95 7.75
C ILE A 48 -32.81 -21.35 8.16
N ALA A 49 -31.95 -21.96 7.33
CA ALA A 49 -31.37 -23.26 7.63
C ALA A 49 -30.52 -23.23 8.92
N LEU A 50 -29.76 -22.15 9.16
CA LEU A 50 -29.00 -21.97 10.40
C LEU A 50 -29.94 -22.00 11.62
N HIS A 51 -31.04 -21.26 11.60
CA HIS A 51 -32.04 -21.29 12.69
C HIS A 51 -32.68 -22.68 12.89
N MET A 52 -33.00 -23.36 11.79
CA MET A 52 -33.53 -24.74 11.88
C MET A 52 -32.52 -25.70 12.54
N PHE A 53 -31.23 -25.63 12.15
CA PHE A 53 -30.21 -26.46 12.77
C PHE A 53 -29.95 -26.09 14.22
N ALA A 54 -30.01 -24.81 14.58
CA ALA A 54 -29.89 -24.37 15.96
C ALA A 54 -31.04 -24.98 16.81
N LYS A 55 -32.26 -24.90 16.31
CA LYS A 55 -33.41 -25.49 16.99
C LYS A 55 -33.32 -27.00 17.15
N ASN A 56 -32.90 -27.71 16.11
CA ASN A 56 -32.62 -29.14 16.20
C ASN A 56 -31.53 -29.47 17.23
N GLY A 57 -30.49 -28.61 17.32
CA GLY A 57 -29.45 -28.75 18.33
C GLY A 57 -29.99 -28.62 19.77
N GLU A 58 -30.91 -27.71 20.03
CA GLU A 58 -31.62 -27.59 21.31
C GLU A 58 -32.42 -28.84 21.62
N GLU A 59 -33.18 -29.36 20.65
CA GLU A 59 -33.94 -30.59 20.81
C GLU A 59 -33.05 -31.81 21.13
N MET A 60 -31.84 -31.82 20.56
CA MET A 60 -30.81 -32.82 20.86
C MET A 60 -30.11 -32.56 22.19
N LYS A 61 -30.41 -31.47 22.89
CA LYS A 61 -29.76 -31.03 24.15
C LYS A 61 -28.27 -30.85 24.05
N LEU A 62 -27.79 -30.41 22.89
CA LEU A 62 -26.35 -30.16 22.66
C LEU A 62 -25.80 -29.06 23.57
N GLU A 63 -26.62 -28.10 24.00
CA GLU A 63 -26.30 -27.05 24.95
C GLU A 63 -25.93 -27.56 26.34
N GLU A 64 -26.40 -28.76 26.73
CA GLU A 64 -26.07 -29.39 28.01
C GLU A 64 -24.68 -30.06 27.98
N THR A 65 -24.09 -30.24 26.79
CA THR A 65 -22.80 -30.92 26.64
C THR A 65 -21.63 -30.09 27.19
N GLU A 66 -20.60 -30.77 27.70
CA GLU A 66 -19.38 -30.10 28.16
C GLU A 66 -18.61 -29.41 27.01
N GLU A 67 -18.76 -29.90 25.78
CA GLU A 67 -18.17 -29.29 24.59
C GLU A 67 -18.81 -27.92 24.31
N PHE A 68 -20.14 -27.86 24.27
CA PHE A 68 -20.86 -26.60 24.06
C PHE A 68 -20.52 -25.56 25.12
N LYS A 69 -20.56 -25.96 26.42
CA LYS A 69 -20.22 -25.07 27.53
C LYS A 69 -18.81 -24.49 27.40
N LYS A 70 -17.84 -25.30 27.00
CA LYS A 70 -16.45 -24.84 26.76
C LYS A 70 -16.37 -23.86 25.60
N LEU A 71 -17.07 -24.11 24.50
CA LEU A 71 -17.11 -23.22 23.33
C LEU A 71 -17.75 -21.87 23.67
N VAL A 72 -18.87 -21.87 24.39
CA VAL A 72 -19.55 -20.67 24.83
C VAL A 72 -18.67 -19.85 25.79
N GLU A 73 -18.02 -20.50 26.75
CA GLU A 73 -17.12 -19.78 27.68
C GLU A 73 -15.88 -19.21 26.98
N SER A 74 -15.35 -19.92 25.98
CA SER A 74 -14.27 -19.38 25.15
C SER A 74 -14.75 -18.17 24.34
N ALA A 75 -15.88 -18.27 23.65
CA ALA A 75 -16.45 -17.19 22.86
C ALA A 75 -16.75 -15.97 23.74
N ARG A 76 -17.31 -16.19 24.93
CA ARG A 76 -17.57 -15.12 25.91
C ARG A 76 -16.30 -14.38 26.30
N ARG A 77 -15.22 -15.12 26.62
CA ARG A 77 -13.92 -14.52 26.98
C ARG A 77 -13.36 -13.70 25.80
N ASP A 78 -13.41 -14.24 24.59
CA ASP A 78 -12.85 -13.59 23.42
C ASP A 78 -13.64 -12.31 23.06
N ILE A 79 -14.97 -12.35 23.16
CA ILE A 79 -15.83 -11.17 22.96
C ILE A 79 -15.52 -10.09 24.01
N LEU A 80 -15.44 -10.46 25.27
CA LEU A 80 -15.12 -9.52 26.35
C LEU A 80 -13.73 -8.88 26.16
N ALA A 81 -12.74 -9.69 25.74
CA ALA A 81 -11.39 -9.18 25.44
C ALA A 81 -11.40 -8.19 24.29
N GLN A 82 -12.09 -8.49 23.20
CA GLN A 82 -12.23 -7.59 22.05
C GLN A 82 -12.97 -6.29 22.43
N MET A 83 -14.04 -6.39 23.19
CA MET A 83 -14.78 -5.22 23.66
C MET A 83 -13.92 -4.33 24.57
N ALA A 84 -13.16 -4.93 25.50
CA ALA A 84 -12.27 -4.19 26.40
C ALA A 84 -11.11 -3.51 25.66
N MET A 85 -10.53 -4.19 24.64
CA MET A 85 -9.52 -3.58 23.76
C MET A 85 -10.09 -2.40 23.00
N ARG A 86 -11.27 -2.56 22.39
CA ARG A 86 -11.95 -1.46 21.69
C ARG A 86 -12.20 -0.27 22.60
N GLU A 87 -12.70 -0.52 23.80
CA GLU A 87 -12.95 0.52 24.80
C GLU A 87 -11.67 1.24 25.22
N THR A 88 -10.55 0.53 25.33
CA THR A 88 -9.23 1.10 25.64
C THR A 88 -8.75 2.06 24.53
N LEU A 89 -9.07 1.77 23.28
CA LEU A 89 -8.54 2.49 22.13
C LEU A 89 -9.50 3.53 21.54
N LYS A 90 -10.75 3.58 21.97
CA LYS A 90 -11.80 4.41 21.35
C LYS A 90 -11.51 5.91 21.37
N ASP A 91 -10.84 6.38 22.44
CA ASP A 91 -10.54 7.80 22.65
C ASP A 91 -9.12 8.19 22.15
N VAL A 92 -8.42 7.24 21.53
CA VAL A 92 -7.09 7.51 20.95
C VAL A 92 -7.28 8.25 19.63
N VAL A 93 -6.94 9.53 19.65
CA VAL A 93 -7.01 10.42 18.48
C VAL A 93 -5.67 11.07 18.22
N VAL A 94 -5.49 11.57 17.01
CA VAL A 94 -4.33 12.36 16.59
C VAL A 94 -4.82 13.75 16.26
N SER A 95 -4.23 14.76 16.91
CA SER A 95 -4.56 16.15 16.64
C SER A 95 -3.83 16.70 15.40
N GLU A 96 -4.30 17.82 14.89
CA GLU A 96 -3.65 18.51 13.77
C GLU A 96 -2.25 19.00 14.16
N GLU A 97 -2.09 19.50 15.38
CA GLU A 97 -0.82 19.98 15.91
C GLU A 97 0.22 18.85 16.00
N GLU A 98 -0.20 17.63 16.34
CA GLU A 98 0.68 16.46 16.36
C GLU A 98 1.15 16.09 14.94
N ILE A 99 0.27 16.21 13.95
CA ILE A 99 0.60 15.95 12.53
C ILE A 99 1.60 16.98 12.04
N GLU A 100 1.36 18.26 12.29
CA GLU A 100 2.26 19.36 11.92
C GLU A 100 3.62 19.19 12.57
N ALA A 101 3.65 18.93 13.89
CA ALA A 101 4.90 18.71 14.62
C ALA A 101 5.70 17.51 14.08
N TYR A 102 5.02 16.41 13.77
CA TYR A 102 5.65 15.24 13.17
C TYR A 102 6.23 15.55 11.78
N TYR A 103 5.46 16.24 10.94
CA TYR A 103 5.93 16.66 9.61
C TYR A 103 7.16 17.53 9.69
N GLU A 104 7.15 18.59 10.55
CA GLU A 104 8.28 19.48 10.73
C GLU A 104 9.54 18.76 11.21
N ALA A 105 9.38 17.84 12.17
CA ALA A 105 10.49 17.06 12.71
C ALA A 105 11.05 16.03 11.72
N ASN A 106 10.28 15.63 10.70
CA ASN A 106 10.62 14.55 9.79
C ASN A 106 10.61 14.97 8.30
N LYS A 107 10.75 16.25 7.99
CA LYS A 107 10.74 16.78 6.60
C LYS A 107 11.65 16.02 5.64
N GLN A 108 12.79 15.57 6.12
CA GLN A 108 13.72 14.77 5.32
C GLN A 108 13.12 13.46 4.79
N HIS A 109 12.20 12.85 5.54
CA HIS A 109 11.53 11.60 5.13
C HIS A 109 10.44 11.85 4.06
N PHE A 110 10.03 13.09 3.91
CA PHE A 110 9.04 13.54 2.91
C PHE A 110 9.69 14.24 1.73
N THR A 111 11.03 14.24 1.66
CA THR A 111 11.77 14.82 0.55
C THR A 111 11.87 13.81 -0.59
N LYS A 112 11.31 14.15 -1.74
CA LYS A 112 11.60 13.48 -3.00
C LYS A 112 12.97 13.95 -3.45
N GLY A 113 13.92 13.04 -3.60
CA GLY A 113 15.27 13.37 -4.07
C GLY A 113 15.25 13.99 -5.46
N ASP A 114 16.39 14.60 -5.82
CA ASP A 114 16.62 15.08 -7.18
C ASP A 114 16.54 13.92 -8.18
N THR A 115 15.97 14.18 -9.36
CA THR A 115 15.87 13.22 -10.45
C THR A 115 16.29 13.86 -11.77
N VAL A 116 16.74 13.01 -12.69
CA VAL A 116 17.06 13.42 -14.05
C VAL A 116 16.36 12.50 -15.04
N SER A 117 15.88 13.08 -16.15
CA SER A 117 15.47 12.32 -17.34
C SER A 117 16.57 12.41 -18.37
N ALA A 118 17.07 11.28 -18.83
CA ALA A 118 18.19 11.26 -19.74
C ALA A 118 18.08 10.20 -20.82
N LYS A 119 18.77 10.45 -21.90
CA LYS A 119 19.06 9.48 -22.98
C LYS A 119 20.53 9.10 -22.93
N HIS A 120 20.86 7.90 -23.37
CA HIS A 120 22.24 7.47 -23.47
C HIS A 120 22.53 6.64 -24.72
N ILE A 121 23.80 6.63 -25.11
CA ILE A 121 24.37 5.74 -26.11
C ILE A 121 25.48 4.95 -25.42
N LEU A 122 25.43 3.62 -25.49
CA LEU A 122 26.46 2.74 -24.95
C LEU A 122 27.28 2.16 -26.10
N THR A 123 28.59 2.22 -25.97
CA THR A 123 29.53 1.61 -26.93
C THR A 123 30.58 0.77 -26.22
N ASP A 124 31.23 -0.11 -26.99
CA ASP A 124 32.27 -1.03 -26.53
C ASP A 124 33.67 -0.40 -26.48
N SER A 125 33.89 0.73 -27.18
CA SER A 125 35.16 1.42 -27.17
C SER A 125 35.04 2.94 -27.05
N GLU A 126 36.09 3.54 -26.55
CA GLU A 126 36.17 5.01 -26.37
C GLU A 126 36.28 5.71 -27.74
N GLU A 127 37.02 5.13 -28.70
CA GLU A 127 37.17 5.69 -30.03
C GLU A 127 35.84 5.80 -30.75
N LYS A 128 35.00 4.73 -30.66
CA LYS A 128 33.66 4.71 -31.25
C LYS A 128 32.75 5.73 -30.56
N CYS A 129 32.83 5.84 -29.21
CA CYS A 129 32.08 6.82 -28.45
C CYS A 129 32.44 8.24 -28.88
N ASN A 130 33.74 8.56 -29.04
CA ASN A 130 34.22 9.87 -29.49
C ASN A 130 33.76 10.19 -30.92
N SER A 131 33.84 9.24 -31.86
CA SER A 131 33.37 9.43 -33.23
C SER A 131 31.85 9.74 -33.29
N ILE A 132 31.05 9.08 -32.46
CA ILE A 132 29.62 9.35 -32.37
C ILE A 132 29.38 10.74 -31.76
N LEU A 133 30.13 11.12 -30.70
CA LEU A 133 30.05 12.43 -30.09
C LEU A 133 30.35 13.55 -31.11
N GLU A 134 31.38 13.37 -31.93
CA GLU A 134 31.72 14.32 -32.97
C GLU A 134 30.60 14.47 -33.98
N SER A 135 30.02 13.38 -34.47
CA SER A 135 28.90 13.40 -35.45
C SER A 135 27.65 14.11 -34.87
N ILE A 136 27.40 13.97 -33.56
CA ILE A 136 26.30 14.64 -32.90
C ILE A 136 26.61 16.14 -32.71
N THR A 137 27.83 16.45 -32.27
CA THR A 137 28.26 17.85 -32.00
C THR A 137 28.30 18.69 -33.26
N THR A 138 28.73 18.10 -34.39
CA THR A 138 28.74 18.77 -35.70
C THR A 138 27.36 18.90 -36.34
N GLY A 139 26.32 18.28 -35.76
CA GLY A 139 24.95 18.26 -36.30
C GLY A 139 24.77 17.30 -37.50
N GLU A 140 25.74 16.41 -37.76
CA GLU A 140 25.60 15.40 -38.78
C GLU A 140 24.52 14.37 -38.42
N LYS A 141 24.41 14.02 -37.14
CA LYS A 141 23.37 13.10 -36.64
C LYS A 141 22.67 13.63 -35.40
N GLU A 142 21.37 13.37 -35.34
CA GLU A 142 20.62 13.58 -34.10
C GLU A 142 20.93 12.47 -33.09
N PHE A 143 20.92 12.81 -31.80
CA PHE A 143 21.27 11.90 -30.70
C PHE A 143 20.46 10.58 -30.76
N GLU A 144 19.13 10.69 -30.95
CA GLU A 144 18.23 9.55 -31.01
C GLU A 144 18.48 8.65 -32.21
N THR A 145 18.90 9.23 -33.33
CA THR A 145 19.30 8.48 -34.52
C THR A 145 20.61 7.74 -34.26
N ALA A 146 21.59 8.41 -33.69
CA ALA A 146 22.88 7.79 -33.33
C ALA A 146 22.67 6.69 -32.26
N ALA A 147 21.75 6.87 -31.31
CA ALA A 147 21.41 5.83 -30.33
C ALA A 147 20.83 4.57 -30.97
N LYS A 148 19.94 4.71 -31.96
CA LYS A 148 19.34 3.57 -32.69
C LYS A 148 20.36 2.83 -33.54
N GLU A 149 21.31 3.54 -34.08
CA GLU A 149 22.30 2.98 -35.03
C GLU A 149 23.48 2.34 -34.28
N PHE A 150 23.96 2.94 -33.21
CA PHE A 150 25.26 2.59 -32.63
C PHE A 150 25.20 2.07 -31.18
N SER A 151 24.08 2.31 -30.45
CA SER A 151 24.02 1.88 -29.05
C SER A 151 23.91 0.35 -28.95
N THR A 152 24.77 -0.21 -28.10
CA THR A 152 24.70 -1.64 -27.75
C THR A 152 23.67 -1.92 -26.63
N CYS A 153 23.08 -0.86 -26.02
CA CYS A 153 22.05 -1.00 -25.02
C CYS A 153 20.66 -1.18 -25.67
N PRO A 154 19.78 -2.03 -25.11
CA PRO A 154 18.40 -2.18 -25.60
C PRO A 154 17.59 -0.87 -25.69
N SER A 155 17.90 0.14 -24.84
CA SER A 155 17.29 1.47 -24.91
C SER A 155 17.58 2.18 -26.25
N GLY A 156 18.65 1.81 -26.97
CA GLY A 156 18.98 2.34 -28.29
C GLY A 156 17.80 2.28 -29.25
N ALA A 157 17.02 1.20 -29.26
CA ALA A 157 15.82 1.05 -30.10
C ALA A 157 14.77 2.17 -29.86
N LYS A 158 14.77 2.77 -28.67
CA LYS A 158 13.91 3.90 -28.27
C LYS A 158 14.66 5.24 -28.29
N GLY A 159 15.75 5.35 -29.08
CA GLY A 159 16.56 6.56 -29.14
C GLY A 159 17.41 6.80 -27.90
N GLY A 160 17.69 5.75 -27.14
CA GLY A 160 18.53 5.81 -25.93
C GLY A 160 17.79 6.20 -24.66
N ASP A 161 16.46 6.37 -24.71
CA ASP A 161 15.66 6.85 -23.58
C ASP A 161 15.71 5.90 -22.38
N LEU A 162 16.09 6.46 -21.21
CA LEU A 162 16.12 5.77 -19.92
C LEU A 162 14.97 6.17 -19.00
N GLY A 163 14.16 7.16 -19.40
CA GLY A 163 13.16 7.77 -18.55
C GLY A 163 13.77 8.59 -17.40
N GLU A 164 12.98 8.77 -16.34
CA GLU A 164 13.36 9.51 -15.15
C GLU A 164 13.97 8.54 -14.12
N PHE A 165 15.10 8.93 -13.53
CA PHE A 165 15.76 8.19 -12.46
C PHE A 165 16.33 9.13 -11.40
N GLY A 166 16.34 8.64 -10.14
CA GLY A 166 16.98 9.29 -8.99
C GLY A 166 18.35 8.71 -8.67
N ARG A 167 18.97 9.25 -7.65
CA ARG A 167 20.27 8.76 -7.18
C ARG A 167 20.18 7.34 -6.63
N GLY A 168 21.23 6.56 -6.86
CA GLY A 168 21.34 5.16 -6.45
C GLY A 168 20.67 4.16 -7.40
N GLN A 169 20.10 4.62 -8.52
CA GLN A 169 19.45 3.76 -9.51
C GLN A 169 20.36 3.36 -10.67
N MET A 170 21.43 4.13 -10.88
CA MET A 170 22.42 3.88 -11.94
C MET A 170 23.80 3.61 -11.33
N VAL A 171 24.73 3.09 -12.14
CA VAL A 171 26.13 2.97 -11.71
C VAL A 171 26.71 4.36 -11.45
N LYS A 172 27.58 4.44 -10.44
CA LYS A 172 28.03 5.72 -9.87
C LYS A 172 28.62 6.68 -10.91
N GLU A 173 29.47 6.20 -11.80
CA GLU A 173 30.14 7.01 -12.82
C GLU A 173 29.12 7.62 -13.80
N PHE A 174 28.10 6.84 -14.19
CA PHE A 174 27.02 7.31 -15.05
C PHE A 174 26.15 8.34 -14.31
N GLU A 175 25.77 8.05 -13.08
CA GLU A 175 24.94 8.91 -12.25
C GLU A 175 25.61 10.25 -12.03
N ASP A 176 26.88 10.26 -11.58
CA ASP A 176 27.64 11.48 -11.33
C ASP A 176 27.70 12.37 -12.59
N ALA A 177 27.94 11.76 -13.76
CA ALA A 177 27.97 12.48 -15.02
C ALA A 177 26.59 13.02 -15.43
N ALA A 178 25.53 12.24 -15.28
CA ALA A 178 24.19 12.65 -15.64
C ALA A 178 23.68 13.80 -14.75
N PHE A 179 23.91 13.71 -13.43
CA PHE A 179 23.49 14.78 -12.51
C PHE A 179 24.34 16.07 -12.65
N ALA A 180 25.61 15.97 -13.07
CA ALA A 180 26.47 17.13 -13.34
C ALA A 180 26.18 17.78 -14.71
N ALA A 181 25.72 17.03 -15.72
CA ALA A 181 25.51 17.51 -17.08
C ALA A 181 24.51 18.66 -17.17
N GLU A 182 24.69 19.58 -18.09
CA GLU A 182 23.70 20.61 -18.42
C GLU A 182 22.56 20.01 -19.29
N ILE A 183 21.35 20.54 -19.12
CA ILE A 183 20.18 20.08 -19.89
C ILE A 183 20.41 20.36 -21.39
N GLY A 184 20.17 19.38 -22.21
CA GLY A 184 20.31 19.46 -23.67
C GLY A 184 21.73 19.22 -24.18
N HIS A 185 22.75 19.23 -23.33
CA HIS A 185 24.14 18.96 -23.71
C HIS A 185 24.45 17.46 -23.65
N VAL A 186 25.29 17.01 -24.57
CA VAL A 186 25.81 15.64 -24.58
C VAL A 186 27.13 15.61 -23.82
N VAL A 187 27.21 14.77 -22.81
CA VAL A 187 28.43 14.54 -22.02
C VAL A 187 28.96 13.14 -22.23
N GLY A 188 30.28 13.02 -22.19
CA GLY A 188 30.98 11.75 -22.38
C GLY A 188 32.24 11.93 -23.25
N PRO A 189 32.98 10.85 -23.48
CA PRO A 189 32.77 9.46 -23.05
C PRO A 189 32.82 9.26 -21.52
N VAL A 190 31.79 8.66 -20.95
CA VAL A 190 31.78 8.26 -19.54
C VAL A 190 32.05 6.76 -19.45
N LYS A 191 33.15 6.38 -18.83
CA LYS A 191 33.53 4.97 -18.68
C LYS A 191 32.80 4.34 -17.49
N THR A 192 32.19 3.18 -17.73
CA THR A 192 31.59 2.32 -16.68
C THR A 192 32.03 0.87 -16.88
N GLN A 193 31.58 -0.03 -16.03
CA GLN A 193 31.80 -1.46 -16.20
C GLN A 193 31.12 -2.04 -17.47
N PHE A 194 30.16 -1.34 -18.07
CA PHE A 194 29.44 -1.79 -19.27
C PHE A 194 30.06 -1.28 -20.57
N GLY A 195 30.95 -0.32 -20.52
CA GLY A 195 31.57 0.32 -21.69
C GLY A 195 31.62 1.84 -21.55
N TYR A 196 31.50 2.53 -22.68
CA TYR A 196 31.59 4.00 -22.75
C TYR A 196 30.22 4.57 -23.12
N HIS A 197 29.80 5.59 -22.39
CA HIS A 197 28.50 6.21 -22.54
C HIS A 197 28.61 7.64 -23.04
N LEU A 198 27.70 8.02 -23.94
CA LEU A 198 27.27 9.39 -24.15
C LEU A 198 25.94 9.58 -23.47
N ILE A 199 25.81 10.67 -22.73
CA ILE A 199 24.62 10.96 -21.93
C ILE A 199 24.08 12.32 -22.33
N LYS A 200 22.78 12.42 -22.59
CA LYS A 200 22.06 13.68 -22.84
C LYS A 200 20.94 13.81 -21.82
N VAL A 201 21.08 14.78 -20.94
CA VAL A 201 20.03 15.07 -19.95
C VAL A 201 18.98 15.95 -20.59
N GLU A 202 17.71 15.54 -20.51
CA GLU A 202 16.58 16.29 -21.07
C GLU A 202 15.86 17.10 -20.03
N LYS A 203 15.84 16.62 -18.78
CA LYS A 203 15.16 17.30 -17.68
C LYS A 203 15.87 17.00 -16.36
N LYS A 204 15.87 17.99 -15.47
CA LYS A 204 16.28 17.84 -14.07
C LYS A 204 15.13 18.31 -13.20
N ASN A 205 14.78 17.50 -12.20
CA ASN A 205 13.87 17.90 -11.15
C ASN A 205 14.69 18.03 -9.86
N GLU A 206 14.64 19.19 -9.25
CA GLU A 206 15.26 19.40 -7.96
C GLU A 206 14.55 18.61 -6.85
N ALA A 207 15.29 18.28 -5.81
CA ALA A 207 14.72 17.68 -4.63
C ALA A 207 13.61 18.60 -4.05
N THR A 208 12.44 18.05 -3.81
CA THR A 208 11.31 18.78 -3.27
C THR A 208 10.77 18.09 -2.04
N VAL A 209 10.42 18.88 -1.02
CA VAL A 209 9.69 18.36 0.13
C VAL A 209 8.21 18.23 -0.24
N SER A 210 7.64 17.04 -0.13
CA SER A 210 6.19 16.85 -0.35
C SER A 210 5.42 17.76 0.62
N PRO A 211 4.47 18.57 0.15
CA PRO A 211 3.66 19.41 1.02
C PRO A 211 2.92 18.60 2.08
N LEU A 212 2.69 19.18 3.26
CA LEU A 212 1.97 18.52 4.34
C LEU A 212 0.64 17.90 3.88
N GLU A 213 -0.11 18.61 3.06
CA GLU A 213 -1.41 18.15 2.55
C GLU A 213 -1.35 16.82 1.79
N GLU A 214 -0.23 16.56 1.06
CA GLU A 214 -0.04 15.30 0.34
C GLU A 214 0.24 14.11 1.27
N VAL A 215 0.90 14.36 2.41
CA VAL A 215 1.38 13.30 3.32
C VAL A 215 0.59 13.22 4.63
N LYS A 216 -0.31 14.17 4.86
CA LYS A 216 -1.09 14.35 6.08
C LYS A 216 -1.79 13.08 6.55
N GLU A 217 -2.52 12.41 5.66
CA GLU A 217 -3.24 11.19 6.02
C GLU A 217 -2.30 10.00 6.30
N THR A 218 -1.14 9.98 5.66
CA THR A 218 -0.11 8.97 5.95
C THR A 218 0.48 9.20 7.33
N ILE A 219 0.78 10.46 7.68
CA ILE A 219 1.27 10.85 9.01
C ILE A 219 0.21 10.53 10.07
N ARG A 220 -1.04 10.93 9.85
CA ARG A 220 -2.16 10.64 10.77
C ARG A 220 -2.26 9.16 11.07
N ARG A 221 -2.21 8.31 10.04
CA ARG A 221 -2.28 6.85 10.21
C ARG A 221 -1.09 6.31 11.01
N THR A 222 0.11 6.80 10.73
CA THR A 222 1.33 6.40 11.46
C THR A 222 1.24 6.77 12.93
N LEU A 223 0.89 8.02 13.23
CA LEU A 223 0.76 8.50 14.62
C LEU A 223 -0.38 7.78 15.36
N LEU A 224 -1.52 7.57 14.70
CA LEU A 224 -2.64 6.85 15.30
C LEU A 224 -2.23 5.42 15.68
N GLN A 225 -1.54 4.72 14.79
CA GLN A 225 -1.03 3.37 15.07
C GLN A 225 -0.03 3.36 16.24
N GLN A 226 0.86 4.35 16.31
CA GLN A 226 1.81 4.47 17.43
C GLN A 226 1.07 4.70 18.75
N LYS A 227 0.17 5.69 18.80
CA LYS A 227 -0.62 5.99 20.02
C LYS A 227 -1.50 4.82 20.46
N GLN A 228 -2.09 4.09 19.51
CA GLN A 228 -2.87 2.89 19.82
C GLN A 228 -1.99 1.80 20.42
N ASN A 229 -0.79 1.58 19.87
CA ASN A 229 0.17 0.61 20.43
C ASN A 229 0.64 1.01 21.83
N GLU A 230 0.89 2.30 22.07
CA GLU A 230 1.26 2.81 23.38
C GLU A 230 0.13 2.63 24.42
N ALA A 231 -1.09 3.00 24.05
CA ALA A 231 -2.27 2.84 24.91
C ALA A 231 -2.53 1.35 25.23
N TYR A 232 -2.41 0.48 24.23
CA TYR A 232 -2.53 -0.97 24.39
C TYR A 232 -1.48 -1.50 25.37
N ASN A 233 -0.21 -1.17 25.15
CA ASN A 233 0.90 -1.65 25.98
C ASN A 233 0.78 -1.14 27.41
N ALA A 234 0.45 0.13 27.60
CA ALA A 234 0.20 0.71 28.93
C ALA A 234 -0.92 -0.04 29.67
N LYS A 235 -2.02 -0.35 28.94
CA LYS A 235 -3.15 -1.10 29.52
C LYS A 235 -2.75 -2.55 29.86
N VAL A 236 -1.96 -3.20 29.03
CA VAL A 236 -1.43 -4.54 29.29
C VAL A 236 -0.57 -4.54 30.56
N GLU A 237 0.32 -3.56 30.73
CA GLU A 237 1.16 -3.47 31.94
C GLU A 237 0.35 -3.18 33.22
N GLU A 238 -0.69 -2.35 33.12
CA GLU A 238 -1.64 -2.15 34.23
C GLU A 238 -2.33 -3.46 34.61
N MET A 239 -2.83 -4.20 33.60
CA MET A 239 -3.54 -5.47 33.81
C MET A 239 -2.64 -6.56 34.34
N LYS A 240 -1.37 -6.64 33.89
CA LYS A 240 -0.38 -7.58 34.45
C LYS A 240 -0.21 -7.38 35.95
N LYS A 241 -0.05 -6.13 36.39
CA LYS A 241 0.08 -5.82 37.84
C LYS A 241 -1.14 -6.25 38.66
N LYS A 242 -2.32 -6.22 38.02
CA LYS A 242 -3.58 -6.53 38.70
C LYS A 242 -3.94 -8.01 38.69
N TYR A 243 -3.67 -8.71 37.59
CA TYR A 243 -4.21 -10.03 37.35
C TYR A 243 -3.14 -11.16 37.29
N VAL A 244 -1.86 -10.83 37.09
CA VAL A 244 -0.78 -11.83 37.03
C VAL A 244 -0.06 -11.83 38.38
N LYS A 245 -0.01 -13.00 39.00
CA LYS A 245 0.68 -13.24 40.29
C LYS A 245 2.03 -13.86 40.04
#